data_ac246b32c553957f96defd455a8e3b67
#
_entry.id   ac246b32c553957f96defd455a8e3b67
#
_cell.length_a   1.000
_cell.length_b   1.000
_cell.length_c   1.000
_cell.angle_alpha   90.00
_cell.angle_beta   90.00
_cell.angle_gamma   90.00
#
_symmetry.space_group_name_H-M   'P 1'
#
loop_
_entity.id
_entity.type
_entity.pdbx_description
1 polymer ?
#
loop_
_entity_poly.entity_id
_entity_poly.type
_entity_poly.pdbx_seq_one_letter_code
_entity_poly.pdbx_strand_id
1 'polypeptide(L)'
;EVARVEAAIEQARAGKSCAIVSSGDPGIYAMAGLVFETCKIKGIVIVPPRSDPKGTDDSNVLRLEVVPGIPALCAGAALLGAPLTHDFAAISLSDLLTPWELIEQRLEAAARSDFVIVLYNPKSKKRNWQLGKARQIILRHRDKNTPVGIVARAMREEQNIDIVTLDNLHTAEVDMQTTVFIGSSTSSKYLDFMFTPRGYAKKYEIKS
;
A
#
# COMPACT_ATOMS: atom_id res chain seq x y z
N GLU A 1 3.06 18.37 3.51
CA GLU A 1 2.91 17.34 4.55
C GLU A 1 3.74 17.70 5.78
N VAL A 2 5.04 18.02 5.64
CA VAL A 2 5.94 18.38 6.76
C VAL A 2 5.35 19.48 7.63
N ALA A 3 4.97 20.62 7.07
CA ALA A 3 4.43 21.75 7.82
C ALA A 3 3.14 21.38 8.61
N ARG A 4 2.33 20.46 8.09
CA ARG A 4 1.14 19.98 8.79
C ARG A 4 1.50 19.14 10.02
N VAL A 5 2.49 18.26 9.90
CA VAL A 5 3.00 17.45 11.01
C VAL A 5 3.64 18.34 12.06
N GLU A 6 4.46 19.28 11.67
CA GLU A 6 5.11 20.24 12.58
C GLU A 6 4.07 21.05 13.36
N ALA A 7 3.07 21.61 12.67
CA ALA A 7 2.00 22.36 13.32
C ALA A 7 1.22 21.50 14.34
N ALA A 8 0.90 20.23 14.00
CA ALA A 8 0.23 19.33 14.92
C ALA A 8 1.07 19.01 16.16
N ILE A 9 2.38 18.77 15.98
CA ILE A 9 3.31 18.53 17.09
C ILE A 9 3.40 19.76 17.99
N GLU A 10 3.50 20.96 17.45
CA GLU A 10 3.54 22.21 18.21
C GLU A 10 2.26 22.41 19.04
N GLN A 11 1.09 22.19 18.46
CA GLN A 11 -0.18 22.28 19.19
C GLN A 11 -0.26 21.23 20.30
N ALA A 12 0.20 20.01 20.05
CA ALA A 12 0.21 18.95 21.05
C ALA A 12 1.16 19.28 22.21
N ARG A 13 2.34 19.83 21.93
CA ARG A 13 3.28 20.31 22.97
C ARG A 13 2.74 21.51 23.76
N ALA A 14 1.85 22.28 23.16
CA ALA A 14 1.12 23.34 23.87
C ALA A 14 -0.05 22.83 24.74
N GLY A 15 -0.15 21.50 24.93
CA GLY A 15 -1.15 20.86 25.81
C GLY A 15 -2.49 20.58 25.12
N LYS A 16 -2.60 20.70 23.79
CA LYS A 16 -3.83 20.41 23.06
C LYS A 16 -3.86 18.97 22.57
N SER A 17 -5.05 18.36 22.55
CA SER A 17 -5.27 17.11 21.82
C SER A 17 -5.38 17.40 20.32
N CYS A 18 -4.50 16.78 19.52
CA CYS A 18 -4.46 16.95 18.08
C CYS A 18 -4.64 15.61 17.37
N ALA A 19 -5.42 15.60 16.29
CA ALA A 19 -5.55 14.46 15.39
C ALA A 19 -5.06 14.82 13.98
N ILE A 20 -4.17 13.99 13.41
CA ILE A 20 -3.82 14.04 12.00
C ILE A 20 -4.67 12.98 11.30
N VAL A 21 -5.59 13.44 10.44
CA VAL A 21 -6.53 12.57 9.73
C VAL A 21 -6.04 12.33 8.30
N SER A 22 -6.02 11.07 7.89
CA SER A 22 -5.74 10.65 6.52
C SER A 22 -6.72 9.58 6.05
N SER A 23 -6.81 9.35 4.76
CA SER A 23 -7.56 8.21 4.23
C SER A 23 -6.74 6.93 4.33
N GLY A 24 -7.42 5.78 4.48
CA GLY A 24 -6.77 4.49 4.59
C GLY A 24 -6.18 4.23 5.98
N ASP A 25 -5.06 3.54 6.02
CA ASP A 25 -4.30 3.29 7.26
C ASP A 25 -3.15 4.29 7.36
N PRO A 26 -2.96 4.97 8.51
CA PRO A 26 -1.93 5.98 8.68
C PRO A 26 -0.49 5.44 8.62
N GLY A 27 -0.29 4.13 8.79
CA GLY A 27 1.02 3.46 8.73
C GLY A 27 1.39 2.93 7.35
N ILE A 28 0.47 2.93 6.36
CA ILE A 28 0.72 2.36 5.03
C ILE A 28 0.77 3.48 3.97
N TYR A 29 1.98 3.89 3.60
CA TYR A 29 2.26 5.01 2.65
C TYR A 29 1.53 6.31 3.01
N ALA A 30 1.39 6.58 4.32
CA ALA A 30 0.65 7.71 4.87
C ALA A 30 1.47 8.48 5.92
N MET A 31 0.82 9.27 6.77
CA MET A 31 1.46 10.32 7.56
C MET A 31 2.14 9.85 8.86
N ALA A 32 1.83 8.65 9.37
CA ALA A 32 2.36 8.21 10.67
C ALA A 32 3.90 8.15 10.66
N GLY A 33 4.51 7.60 9.61
CA GLY A 33 5.97 7.55 9.48
C GLY A 33 6.63 8.91 9.60
N LEU A 34 6.07 9.94 8.96
CA LEU A 34 6.58 11.30 9.00
C LEU A 34 6.47 11.92 10.41
N VAL A 35 5.42 11.58 11.17
CA VAL A 35 5.30 12.04 12.58
C VAL A 35 6.43 11.45 13.42
N PHE A 36 6.68 10.14 13.33
CA PHE A 36 7.76 9.48 14.07
C PHE A 36 9.14 10.04 13.66
N GLU A 37 9.38 10.21 12.38
CA GLU A 37 10.62 10.77 11.85
C GLU A 37 10.85 12.20 12.35
N THR A 38 9.83 13.05 12.31
CA THR A 38 9.90 14.44 12.79
C THR A 38 10.18 14.48 14.29
N CYS A 39 9.50 13.68 15.09
CA CYS A 39 9.73 13.59 16.54
C CYS A 39 11.18 13.15 16.83
N LYS A 40 11.67 12.13 16.14
CA LYS A 40 13.05 11.63 16.28
C LYS A 40 14.08 12.72 15.95
N ILE A 41 13.91 13.44 14.83
CA ILE A 41 14.83 14.52 14.43
C ILE A 41 14.83 15.67 15.43
N LYS A 42 13.65 16.03 15.98
CA LYS A 42 13.49 17.11 16.97
C LYS A 42 13.82 16.69 18.41
N GLY A 43 14.22 15.43 18.64
CA GLY A 43 14.54 14.91 19.98
C GLY A 43 13.33 14.87 20.92
N ILE A 44 12.11 14.79 20.38
CA ILE A 44 10.87 14.70 21.16
C ILE A 44 10.65 13.26 21.61
N VAL A 45 10.46 13.07 22.90
CA VAL A 45 10.14 11.74 23.46
C VAL A 45 8.68 11.42 23.18
N ILE A 46 8.42 10.32 22.52
CA ILE A 46 7.07 9.84 22.25
C ILE A 46 6.80 8.56 23.05
N VAL A 47 5.62 8.51 23.64
CA VAL A 47 5.16 7.36 24.44
C VAL A 47 3.75 6.97 24.05
N PRO A 48 3.36 5.68 24.20
CA PRO A 48 1.97 5.27 24.03
C PRO A 48 1.05 5.98 25.05
N PRO A 49 -0.24 6.17 24.76
CA PRO A 49 -1.15 6.95 25.59
C PRO A 49 -1.27 6.50 27.06
N ARG A 50 -1.07 5.20 27.32
CA ARG A 50 -1.18 4.60 28.66
C ARG A 50 0.15 4.39 29.37
N SER A 51 1.24 4.86 28.80
CA SER A 51 2.57 4.74 29.40
C SER A 51 2.82 5.87 30.40
N ASP A 52 3.46 5.51 31.52
CA ASP A 52 4.01 6.48 32.47
C ASP A 52 5.52 6.58 32.24
N PRO A 53 6.01 7.70 31.68
CA PRO A 53 7.42 7.87 31.36
C PRO A 53 8.20 8.21 32.63
N LYS A 54 8.54 7.21 33.45
CA LYS A 54 9.34 7.39 34.65
C LYS A 54 10.68 8.05 34.31
N GLY A 55 10.95 9.22 34.89
CA GLY A 55 12.24 9.88 34.83
C GLY A 55 12.50 10.76 33.61
N THR A 56 11.51 11.03 32.78
CA THR A 56 11.58 12.03 31.69
C THR A 56 10.91 13.32 32.12
N ASP A 57 11.51 14.46 31.73
CA ASP A 57 10.88 15.77 31.86
C ASP A 57 9.59 15.79 31.00
N ASP A 58 8.44 15.95 31.66
CA ASP A 58 7.10 15.94 31.03
C ASP A 58 6.96 17.01 29.92
N SER A 59 7.80 18.06 29.96
CA SER A 59 7.76 19.16 28.97
C SER A 59 8.15 18.74 27.56
N ASN A 60 8.88 17.61 27.40
CA ASN A 60 9.34 17.09 26.10
C ASN A 60 8.72 15.74 25.73
N VAL A 61 7.66 15.32 26.41
CA VAL A 61 6.97 14.05 26.17
C VAL A 61 5.66 14.27 25.42
N LEU A 62 5.48 13.58 24.30
CA LEU A 62 4.19 13.50 23.60
C LEU A 62 3.59 12.11 23.73
N ARG A 63 2.31 12.04 24.10
CA ARG A 63 1.52 10.82 24.01
C ARG A 63 0.99 10.68 22.59
N LEU A 64 1.42 9.62 21.90
CA LEU A 64 1.07 9.37 20.50
C LEU A 64 0.35 8.03 20.36
N GLU A 65 -0.78 8.06 19.66
CA GLU A 65 -1.51 6.85 19.24
C GLU A 65 -1.64 6.81 17.72
N VAL A 66 -1.39 5.64 17.13
CA VAL A 66 -1.69 5.37 15.73
C VAL A 66 -2.96 4.53 15.69
N VAL A 67 -4.05 5.15 15.27
CA VAL A 67 -5.35 4.46 15.13
C VAL A 67 -5.37 3.75 13.79
N PRO A 68 -5.55 2.41 13.73
CA PRO A 68 -5.55 1.67 12.49
C PRO A 68 -6.75 2.03 11.61
N GLY A 69 -6.56 1.94 10.31
CA GLY A 69 -7.59 2.13 9.31
C GLY A 69 -7.59 1.00 8.28
N ILE A 70 -8.46 1.09 7.29
CA ILE A 70 -8.52 0.13 6.19
C ILE A 70 -7.66 0.64 5.03
N PRO A 71 -6.47 0.06 4.78
CA PRO A 71 -5.62 0.49 3.69
C PRO A 71 -6.21 0.11 2.32
N ALA A 72 -5.82 0.84 1.28
CA ALA A 72 -6.30 0.60 -0.08
C ALA A 72 -6.04 -0.83 -0.56
N LEU A 73 -4.96 -1.47 -0.10
CA LEU A 73 -4.69 -2.87 -0.43
C LEU A 73 -5.77 -3.83 0.12
N CYS A 74 -6.26 -3.62 1.34
CA CYS A 74 -7.32 -4.46 1.92
C CYS A 74 -8.68 -4.15 1.28
N ALA A 75 -9.02 -2.87 1.11
CA ALA A 75 -10.26 -2.46 0.48
C ALA A 75 -10.34 -2.94 -0.98
N GLY A 76 -9.27 -2.75 -1.76
CA GLY A 76 -9.19 -3.19 -3.15
C GLY A 76 -9.19 -4.71 -3.29
N ALA A 77 -8.49 -5.44 -2.41
CA ALA A 77 -8.51 -6.90 -2.41
C ALA A 77 -9.91 -7.46 -2.15
N ALA A 78 -10.66 -6.88 -1.20
CA ALA A 78 -12.03 -7.28 -0.90
C ALA A 78 -12.98 -7.05 -2.10
N LEU A 79 -12.79 -5.97 -2.85
CA LEU A 79 -13.56 -5.67 -4.06
C LEU A 79 -13.22 -6.61 -5.21
N LEU A 80 -11.98 -7.05 -5.32
CA LEU A 80 -11.54 -8.02 -6.33
C LEU A 80 -11.91 -9.46 -5.99
N GLY A 81 -12.18 -9.78 -4.74
CA GLY A 81 -12.44 -11.12 -4.22
C GLY A 81 -11.39 -11.56 -3.21
N ALA A 82 -10.42 -12.39 -3.59
CA ALA A 82 -9.40 -12.91 -2.67
C ALA A 82 -7.99 -13.00 -3.30
N PRO A 83 -7.42 -11.91 -3.85
CA PRO A 83 -6.11 -11.95 -4.49
C PRO A 83 -4.95 -12.12 -3.51
N LEU A 84 -5.12 -11.74 -2.24
CA LEU A 84 -4.07 -11.68 -1.21
C LEU A 84 -4.11 -12.84 -0.20
N THR A 85 -4.67 -13.98 -0.57
CA THR A 85 -4.73 -15.16 0.31
C THR A 85 -3.41 -15.95 0.37
N HIS A 86 -2.43 -15.59 -0.44
CA HIS A 86 -1.05 -16.09 -0.43
C HIS A 86 -0.07 -14.93 -0.18
N ASP A 87 1.23 -15.21 -0.20
CA ASP A 87 2.25 -14.20 0.05
C ASP A 87 2.19 -13.05 -0.95
N PHE A 88 2.33 -11.83 -0.46
CA PHE A 88 2.25 -10.63 -1.29
C PHE A 88 3.27 -9.58 -0.88
N ALA A 89 3.60 -8.70 -1.81
CA ALA A 89 4.45 -7.53 -1.61
C ALA A 89 3.69 -6.26 -1.99
N ALA A 90 3.69 -5.26 -1.11
CA ALA A 90 3.18 -3.92 -1.40
C ALA A 90 4.37 -3.02 -1.80
N ILE A 91 4.29 -2.40 -2.99
CA ILE A 91 5.38 -1.58 -3.55
C ILE A 91 4.79 -0.26 -4.05
N SER A 92 5.34 0.86 -3.59
CA SER A 92 5.00 2.17 -4.14
C SER A 92 5.87 2.48 -5.35
N LEU A 93 5.24 2.91 -6.44
CA LEU A 93 5.94 3.39 -7.64
C LEU A 93 6.34 4.88 -7.54
N SER A 94 6.20 5.49 -6.37
CA SER A 94 6.62 6.87 -6.15
C SER A 94 8.14 6.95 -5.99
N ASP A 95 8.79 7.55 -6.97
CA ASP A 95 10.23 7.82 -7.03
C ASP A 95 10.61 9.20 -6.41
N LEU A 96 9.69 9.80 -5.66
CA LEU A 96 9.92 11.11 -5.05
C LEU A 96 10.93 11.04 -3.88
N LEU A 97 10.84 10.02 -3.04
CA LEU A 97 11.69 9.81 -1.86
C LEU A 97 12.52 8.53 -1.93
N THR A 98 12.25 7.68 -2.93
CA THR A 98 12.95 6.41 -3.12
C THR A 98 13.52 6.37 -4.53
N PRO A 99 14.83 6.18 -4.71
CA PRO A 99 15.42 6.06 -6.06
C PRO A 99 14.73 4.97 -6.88
N TRP A 100 14.53 5.23 -8.17
CA TRP A 100 13.83 4.30 -9.05
C TRP A 100 14.54 2.95 -9.15
N GLU A 101 15.85 2.92 -9.15
CA GLU A 101 16.68 1.72 -9.19
C GLU A 101 16.36 0.77 -8.02
N LEU A 102 16.07 1.31 -6.85
CA LEU A 102 15.67 0.53 -5.68
C LEU A 102 14.24 -0.02 -5.84
N ILE A 103 13.34 0.74 -6.47
CA ILE A 103 11.99 0.28 -6.79
C ILE A 103 12.07 -0.87 -7.81
N GLU A 104 12.90 -0.77 -8.85
CA GLU A 104 13.15 -1.83 -9.82
C GLU A 104 13.64 -3.12 -9.16
N GLN A 105 14.62 -3.02 -8.26
CA GLN A 105 15.13 -4.17 -7.52
C GLN A 105 14.04 -4.87 -6.69
N ARG A 106 13.16 -4.10 -6.05
CA ARG A 106 12.03 -4.65 -5.28
C ARG A 106 11.00 -5.33 -6.17
N LEU A 107 10.68 -4.73 -7.32
CA LEU A 107 9.78 -5.32 -8.32
C LEU A 107 10.34 -6.63 -8.87
N GLU A 108 11.61 -6.65 -9.23
CA GLU A 108 12.32 -7.82 -9.74
C GLU A 108 12.32 -8.96 -8.70
N ALA A 109 12.67 -8.65 -7.45
CA ALA A 109 12.73 -9.63 -6.37
C ALA A 109 11.33 -10.23 -6.08
N ALA A 110 10.30 -9.39 -5.98
CA ALA A 110 8.93 -9.84 -5.73
C ALA A 110 8.37 -10.66 -6.89
N ALA A 111 8.65 -10.25 -8.14
CA ALA A 111 8.23 -10.98 -9.31
C ALA A 111 8.93 -12.34 -9.42
N ARG A 112 10.24 -12.40 -9.23
CA ARG A 112 11.02 -13.65 -9.26
C ARG A 112 10.61 -14.64 -8.17
N SER A 113 10.22 -14.13 -6.99
CA SER A 113 9.78 -14.95 -5.85
C SER A 113 8.29 -15.32 -5.88
N ASP A 114 7.61 -15.04 -6.98
CA ASP A 114 6.20 -15.37 -7.22
C ASP A 114 5.19 -14.75 -6.24
N PHE A 115 5.50 -13.61 -5.64
CA PHE A 115 4.55 -12.89 -4.79
C PHE A 115 3.42 -12.25 -5.62
N VAL A 116 2.23 -12.18 -5.06
CA VAL A 116 1.22 -11.21 -5.54
C VAL A 116 1.78 -9.80 -5.28
N ILE A 117 1.75 -8.92 -6.28
CA ILE A 117 2.35 -7.59 -6.16
C ILE A 117 1.23 -6.54 -6.13
N VAL A 118 1.19 -5.74 -5.06
CA VAL A 118 0.26 -4.62 -4.91
C VAL A 118 1.02 -3.32 -5.17
N LEU A 119 0.68 -2.64 -6.26
CA LEU A 119 1.31 -1.38 -6.64
C LEU A 119 0.50 -0.19 -6.14
N TYR A 120 1.16 0.66 -5.36
CA TYR A 120 0.67 1.97 -4.93
C TYR A 120 1.24 3.08 -5.79
N ASN A 121 0.52 4.19 -5.89
CA ASN A 121 0.94 5.38 -6.64
C ASN A 121 1.31 5.07 -8.10
N PRO A 122 0.49 4.33 -8.86
CA PRO A 122 0.86 3.81 -10.18
C PRO A 122 1.10 4.92 -11.20
N LYS A 123 0.42 6.06 -11.05
CA LYS A 123 0.53 7.20 -11.97
C LYS A 123 0.22 8.52 -11.27
N SER A 124 0.85 9.60 -11.72
CA SER A 124 0.49 10.97 -11.37
C SER A 124 0.63 11.90 -12.59
N LYS A 125 0.26 13.19 -12.46
CA LYS A 125 0.44 14.18 -13.55
C LYS A 125 1.89 14.29 -14.02
N LYS A 126 2.87 14.07 -13.15
CA LYS A 126 4.31 14.16 -13.44
C LYS A 126 4.99 12.79 -13.62
N ARG A 127 4.34 11.71 -13.20
CA ARG A 127 4.85 10.33 -13.23
C ARG A 127 3.91 9.46 -14.05
N ASN A 128 4.26 9.15 -15.28
CA ASN A 128 3.40 8.43 -16.23
C ASN A 128 4.06 7.22 -16.89
N TRP A 129 5.36 6.98 -16.67
CA TRP A 129 6.12 5.90 -17.28
C TRP A 129 6.37 4.72 -16.31
N GLN A 130 6.31 4.94 -14.99
CA GLN A 130 6.71 3.99 -13.95
C GLN A 130 5.89 2.71 -13.99
N LEU A 131 4.57 2.79 -14.21
CA LEU A 131 3.71 1.60 -14.32
C LEU A 131 4.08 0.76 -15.55
N GLY A 132 4.35 1.40 -16.68
CA GLY A 132 4.81 0.72 -17.91
C GLY A 132 6.13 -0.01 -17.68
N LYS A 133 7.06 0.62 -16.97
CA LYS A 133 8.35 0.01 -16.63
C LYS A 133 8.19 -1.14 -15.63
N ALA A 134 7.36 -0.98 -14.61
CA ALA A 134 7.02 -2.04 -13.66
C ALA A 134 6.42 -3.26 -14.39
N ARG A 135 5.47 -3.04 -15.32
CA ARG A 135 4.93 -4.10 -16.18
C ARG A 135 6.03 -4.84 -16.93
N GLN A 136 6.95 -4.13 -17.58
CA GLN A 136 8.06 -4.74 -18.35
C GLN A 136 8.95 -5.61 -17.45
N ILE A 137 9.23 -5.17 -16.22
CA ILE A 137 10.03 -5.94 -15.25
C ILE A 137 9.28 -7.23 -14.88
N ILE A 138 8.00 -7.12 -14.54
CA ILE A 138 7.20 -8.25 -14.07
C ILE A 138 6.96 -9.27 -15.19
N LEU A 139 6.77 -8.83 -16.44
CA LEU A 139 6.63 -9.71 -17.62
C LEU A 139 7.85 -10.62 -17.88
N ARG A 140 9.02 -10.34 -17.32
CA ARG A 140 10.18 -11.23 -17.39
C ARG A 140 10.00 -12.50 -16.55
N HIS A 141 9.07 -12.48 -15.59
CA HIS A 141 8.87 -13.52 -14.57
C HIS A 141 7.43 -14.05 -14.53
N ARG A 142 6.51 -13.45 -15.25
CA ARG A 142 5.08 -13.77 -15.25
C ARG A 142 4.57 -14.01 -16.65
N ASP A 143 3.61 -14.93 -16.75
CA ASP A 143 2.86 -15.11 -17.98
C ASP A 143 2.10 -13.82 -18.33
N LYS A 144 2.04 -13.50 -19.61
CA LYS A 144 1.33 -12.33 -20.14
C LYS A 144 -0.18 -12.33 -19.79
N ASN A 145 -0.76 -13.51 -19.59
CA ASN A 145 -2.16 -13.70 -19.23
C ASN A 145 -2.38 -13.63 -17.71
N THR A 146 -1.34 -13.44 -16.88
CA THR A 146 -1.49 -13.25 -15.43
C THR A 146 -2.56 -12.21 -15.15
N PRO A 147 -3.58 -12.50 -14.28
CA PRO A 147 -4.64 -11.56 -13.98
C PRO A 147 -4.10 -10.37 -13.20
N VAL A 148 -4.60 -9.20 -13.54
CA VAL A 148 -4.28 -7.93 -12.88
C VAL A 148 -5.57 -7.24 -12.51
N GLY A 149 -5.81 -7.07 -11.22
CA GLY A 149 -6.92 -6.28 -10.68
C GLY A 149 -6.54 -4.81 -10.57
N ILE A 150 -7.43 -3.93 -11.02
CA ILE A 150 -7.27 -2.48 -10.97
C ILE A 150 -8.44 -1.92 -10.20
N VAL A 151 -8.16 -1.26 -9.09
CA VAL A 151 -9.20 -0.68 -8.25
C VAL A 151 -8.92 0.80 -8.04
N ALA A 152 -9.77 1.62 -8.61
CA ALA A 152 -9.75 3.06 -8.42
C ALA A 152 -10.79 3.47 -7.38
N ARG A 153 -10.43 4.40 -6.49
CA ARG A 153 -11.32 4.99 -5.48
C ARG A 153 -12.10 3.96 -4.66
N ALA A 154 -11.41 2.91 -4.21
CA ALA A 154 -12.02 1.83 -3.43
C ALA A 154 -12.93 2.38 -2.30
N MET A 155 -14.16 1.85 -2.20
CA MET A 155 -15.18 2.23 -1.21
C MET A 155 -15.61 3.70 -1.24
N ARG A 156 -15.55 4.36 -2.42
CA ARG A 156 -16.01 5.74 -2.65
C ARG A 156 -17.02 5.79 -3.80
N GLU A 157 -17.72 6.93 -3.95
CA GLU A 157 -18.78 7.10 -4.97
C GLU A 157 -18.32 6.79 -6.41
N GLU A 158 -17.10 7.21 -6.77
CA GLU A 158 -16.55 6.98 -8.11
C GLU A 158 -15.69 5.71 -8.17
N GLN A 159 -16.01 4.70 -7.37
CA GLN A 159 -15.31 3.41 -7.41
C GLN A 159 -15.37 2.78 -8.79
N ASN A 160 -14.22 2.34 -9.28
CA ASN A 160 -14.13 1.55 -10.50
C ASN A 160 -13.24 0.32 -10.27
N ILE A 161 -13.67 -0.81 -10.81
CA ILE A 161 -12.98 -2.10 -10.69
C ILE A 161 -12.85 -2.68 -12.08
N ASP A 162 -11.63 -3.10 -12.45
CA ASP A 162 -11.36 -3.82 -13.69
C ASP A 162 -10.38 -4.97 -13.44
N ILE A 163 -10.53 -6.06 -14.20
CA ILE A 163 -9.61 -7.20 -14.16
C ILE A 163 -9.14 -7.46 -15.58
N VAL A 164 -7.91 -7.08 -15.86
CA VAL A 164 -7.23 -7.25 -17.14
C VAL A 164 -6.14 -8.32 -17.06
N THR A 165 -5.46 -8.59 -18.17
CA THR A 165 -4.21 -9.37 -18.17
C THR A 165 -3.00 -8.46 -17.97
N LEU A 166 -1.88 -9.04 -17.52
CA LEU A 166 -0.63 -8.31 -17.37
C LEU A 166 -0.17 -7.69 -18.72
N ASP A 167 -0.45 -8.36 -19.83
CA ASP A 167 -0.17 -7.83 -21.16
C ASP A 167 -0.99 -6.58 -21.47
N ASN A 168 -2.22 -6.51 -21.02
CA ASN A 168 -3.12 -5.40 -21.27
C ASN A 168 -3.08 -4.30 -20.18
N LEU A 169 -2.23 -4.42 -19.16
CA LEU A 169 -2.13 -3.41 -18.10
C LEU A 169 -1.86 -1.99 -18.62
N HIS A 170 -1.19 -1.87 -19.77
CA HIS A 170 -0.88 -0.58 -20.39
C HIS A 170 -2.10 0.17 -20.94
N THR A 171 -3.21 -0.52 -21.15
CA THR A 171 -4.48 0.08 -21.63
C THR A 171 -5.36 0.59 -20.50
N ALA A 172 -5.02 0.23 -19.26
CA ALA A 172 -5.85 0.55 -18.11
C ALA A 172 -5.76 2.03 -17.72
N GLU A 173 -6.91 2.61 -17.40
CA GLU A 173 -6.96 3.95 -16.82
C GLU A 173 -6.57 3.91 -15.35
N VAL A 174 -5.45 4.53 -15.01
CA VAL A 174 -4.92 4.61 -13.66
C VAL A 174 -4.56 6.04 -13.28
N ASP A 175 -4.75 6.37 -12.01
CA ASP A 175 -4.41 7.65 -11.42
C ASP A 175 -3.79 7.48 -10.01
N MET A 176 -3.65 8.56 -9.25
CA MET A 176 -3.11 8.54 -7.88
C MET A 176 -4.01 7.84 -6.86
N GLN A 177 -5.29 7.63 -7.18
CA GLN A 177 -6.27 6.96 -6.30
C GLN A 177 -6.51 5.51 -6.74
N THR A 178 -5.65 4.98 -7.59
CA THR A 178 -5.72 3.62 -8.10
C THR A 178 -4.70 2.72 -7.39
N THR A 179 -5.12 1.51 -7.04
CA THR A 179 -4.26 0.43 -6.57
C THR A 179 -4.30 -0.70 -7.59
N VAL A 180 -3.13 -1.23 -7.97
CA VAL A 180 -3.01 -2.30 -8.97
C VAL A 180 -2.54 -3.58 -8.29
N PHE A 181 -3.24 -4.69 -8.53
CA PHE A 181 -2.99 -6.01 -7.96
C PHE A 181 -2.53 -6.96 -9.05
N ILE A 182 -1.26 -7.30 -9.10
CA ILE A 182 -0.70 -8.21 -10.09
C ILE A 182 -0.61 -9.61 -9.48
N GLY A 183 -1.26 -10.58 -10.09
CA GLY A 183 -1.30 -11.94 -9.60
C GLY A 183 0.05 -12.65 -9.57
N SER A 184 0.13 -13.73 -8.80
CA SER A 184 1.19 -14.73 -8.87
C SER A 184 0.95 -15.70 -10.04
N SER A 185 1.85 -16.67 -10.22
CA SER A 185 1.68 -17.73 -11.25
C SER A 185 0.43 -18.59 -11.03
N THR A 186 -0.11 -18.62 -9.80
CA THR A 186 -1.30 -19.40 -9.44
C THR A 186 -2.58 -18.58 -9.38
N SER A 187 -2.49 -17.26 -9.46
CA SER A 187 -3.65 -16.37 -9.42
C SER A 187 -4.56 -16.59 -10.62
N SER A 188 -5.86 -16.52 -10.42
CA SER A 188 -6.85 -16.74 -11.45
C SER A 188 -7.96 -15.70 -11.41
N LYS A 189 -8.54 -15.43 -12.59
CA LYS A 189 -9.82 -14.76 -12.72
C LYS A 189 -10.92 -15.85 -12.75
N TYR A 190 -11.94 -15.70 -11.93
CA TYR A 190 -13.12 -16.54 -11.96
C TYR A 190 -14.36 -15.65 -11.96
N LEU A 191 -15.11 -15.70 -13.04
CA LEU A 191 -16.19 -14.74 -13.31
C LEU A 191 -15.68 -13.29 -13.21
N ASP A 192 -16.27 -12.49 -12.34
CA ASP A 192 -15.89 -11.10 -12.09
C ASP A 192 -14.91 -10.92 -10.93
N PHE A 193 -14.32 -12.01 -10.43
CA PHE A 193 -13.43 -12.00 -9.30
C PHE A 193 -12.01 -12.42 -9.66
N MET A 194 -11.05 -11.93 -8.87
CA MET A 194 -9.66 -12.35 -8.88
C MET A 194 -9.33 -13.01 -7.54
N PHE A 195 -8.68 -14.17 -7.58
CA PHE A 195 -8.23 -14.86 -6.37
C PHE A 195 -6.89 -15.56 -6.56
N THR A 196 -6.20 -15.82 -5.46
CA THR A 196 -4.94 -16.58 -5.44
C THR A 196 -5.14 -17.80 -4.54
N PRO A 197 -5.16 -19.04 -5.07
CA PRO A 197 -5.45 -20.22 -4.27
C PRO A 197 -4.28 -20.55 -3.32
N ARG A 198 -4.59 -20.92 -2.07
CA ARG A 198 -3.60 -21.41 -1.10
C ARG A 198 -3.22 -22.88 -1.25
N GLY A 199 -3.75 -23.56 -2.27
CA GLY A 199 -3.45 -24.97 -2.51
C GLY A 199 -4.39 -25.96 -1.82
N TYR A 200 -5.54 -25.52 -1.30
CA TYR A 200 -6.51 -26.43 -0.68
C TYR A 200 -6.95 -27.55 -1.63
N ALA A 201 -7.21 -27.23 -2.89
CA ALA A 201 -7.59 -28.23 -3.90
C ALA A 201 -6.50 -29.28 -4.20
N LYS A 202 -5.23 -28.98 -3.92
CA LYS A 202 -4.12 -29.95 -4.04
C LYS A 202 -4.05 -30.90 -2.85
N LYS A 203 -4.52 -30.47 -1.67
CA LYS A 203 -4.43 -31.20 -0.41
C LYS A 203 -5.71 -31.96 -0.06
N TYR A 204 -6.85 -31.42 -0.45
CA TYR A 204 -8.15 -31.96 -0.12
C TYR A 204 -8.93 -32.19 -1.42
N GLU A 205 -9.60 -33.34 -1.54
CA GLU A 205 -10.52 -33.59 -2.65
C GLU A 205 -11.73 -32.68 -2.51
N ILE A 206 -11.79 -31.63 -3.30
CA ILE A 206 -12.98 -30.78 -3.42
C ILE A 206 -13.87 -31.46 -4.43
N LYS A 207 -14.94 -32.13 -3.93
CA LYS A 207 -15.93 -32.78 -4.79
C LYS A 207 -16.73 -31.74 -5.58
N SER A 208 -16.90 -31.97 -6.86
CA SER A 208 -17.78 -31.22 -7.77
C SER A 208 -19.25 -31.44 -7.44
#